data_5ca9944d1479f073c7a10d289c0d8100
#
_entry.id   5ca9944d1479f073c7a10d289c0d8100
#
_cell.length_a   1.000
_cell.length_b   1.000
_cell.length_c   1.000
_cell.angle_alpha   90.00
_cell.angle_beta   90.00
_cell.angle_gamma   90.00
#
_symmetry.space_group_name_H-M   'P 1'
#
loop_
_entity.id
_entity.type
_entity.pdbx_description
1 polymer ?
#
loop_
_entity_poly.entity_id
_entity_poly.type
_entity_poly.pdbx_seq_one_letter_code
_entity_poly.pdbx_strand_id
1 'polypeptide(L)'
;IENNEIVNGIISGKVKGGFTVDIEEVRAFLPGSLVDVRPLRDTVHLEGKPLEFKVIKIDQKRNNVVVSRRAVLEDENSQEREQLLASMEEGQSILGIVKNLTDYGAFVDLGGVDGLLHITDMSWKRIKHPSEMVNVGDEIDVRILRFDKEKNRVSLGMKQLGDDPWVDIIQRYPQETKTMARITNLTDYGCFAEIQEGVEGLVHVSEMDWTNRNIHPSKVVSVGDEVEVMILEIDENRRRISLGIKQCKPNPWEQFEVSNDKGQRIKGNIKSITDFGIFIGLDGGIDGLVHLSDISWTDPGEEAVRNYSKGEEIETLILSVDAERERISLGIKQLEKDPFADFLESNSRGSIVKAKVLEVEEREATLELAADVLVVLKSSDISVDRVDDARKVLSQG
;
A
#
# COMPACT_ATOMS: atom_id res chain seq x y z
N ILE A 1 -41.71 57.10 -4.00
CA ILE A 1 -40.93 55.87 -4.36
C ILE A 1 -39.50 56.32 -4.49
N GLU A 2 -38.66 55.79 -3.63
CA GLU A 2 -37.22 56.06 -3.64
C GLU A 2 -36.43 54.88 -4.31
N ASN A 3 -35.21 55.17 -4.76
CA ASN A 3 -34.35 54.10 -5.28
C ASN A 3 -34.06 53.07 -4.18
N ASN A 4 -34.10 51.80 -4.53
CA ASN A 4 -33.90 50.67 -3.62
C ASN A 4 -35.06 50.32 -2.66
N GLU A 5 -36.23 50.92 -2.83
CA GLU A 5 -37.44 50.59 -2.07
C GLU A 5 -38.15 49.37 -2.67
N ILE A 6 -38.66 48.47 -1.80
CA ILE A 6 -39.48 47.32 -2.21
C ILE A 6 -40.89 47.74 -2.32
N VAL A 7 -41.52 47.53 -3.48
CA VAL A 7 -42.90 47.92 -3.80
C VAL A 7 -43.69 46.74 -4.34
N ASN A 8 -44.98 46.69 -4.01
CA ASN A 8 -45.88 45.68 -4.55
C ASN A 8 -46.41 46.12 -5.91
N GLY A 9 -46.40 45.23 -6.88
CA GLY A 9 -46.92 45.53 -8.21
C GLY A 9 -47.50 44.29 -8.90
N ILE A 10 -48.23 44.51 -9.99
CA ILE A 10 -48.79 43.41 -10.79
C ILE A 10 -48.25 43.51 -12.21
N ILE A 11 -47.76 42.40 -12.74
CA ILE A 11 -47.36 42.31 -14.14
C ILE A 11 -48.60 42.37 -15.01
N SER A 12 -48.76 43.46 -15.78
CA SER A 12 -49.94 43.75 -16.59
C SER A 12 -49.78 43.31 -18.04
N GLY A 13 -48.60 43.13 -18.55
CA GLY A 13 -48.38 42.66 -19.93
C GLY A 13 -46.96 42.62 -20.38
N LYS A 14 -46.72 41.86 -21.48
CA LYS A 14 -45.40 41.67 -22.11
C LYS A 14 -45.15 42.80 -23.13
N VAL A 15 -43.93 43.34 -23.07
CA VAL A 15 -43.44 44.35 -24.01
C VAL A 15 -42.10 43.95 -24.62
N LYS A 16 -41.63 44.69 -25.62
CA LYS A 16 -40.35 44.40 -26.25
C LYS A 16 -39.20 44.54 -25.24
N GLY A 17 -38.58 43.43 -24.87
CA GLY A 17 -37.45 43.39 -23.94
C GLY A 17 -37.80 43.21 -22.47
N GLY A 18 -39.07 43.02 -22.09
CA GLY A 18 -39.49 42.85 -20.71
C GLY A 18 -40.99 42.85 -20.49
N PHE A 19 -41.44 43.39 -19.35
CA PHE A 19 -42.81 43.40 -18.90
C PHE A 19 -43.16 44.77 -18.34
N THR A 20 -44.47 45.15 -18.42
CA THR A 20 -45.01 46.28 -17.72
C THR A 20 -45.56 45.83 -16.36
N VAL A 21 -45.19 46.54 -15.32
CA VAL A 21 -45.66 46.32 -13.94
C VAL A 21 -46.42 47.52 -13.49
N ASP A 22 -47.68 47.36 -13.07
CA ASP A 22 -48.51 48.40 -12.50
C ASP A 22 -48.29 48.42 -10.98
N ILE A 23 -47.76 49.55 -10.49
CA ILE A 23 -47.46 49.77 -9.07
C ILE A 23 -48.35 50.94 -8.66
N GLU A 24 -49.45 50.66 -7.98
CA GLU A 24 -50.48 51.63 -7.62
C GLU A 24 -50.94 52.49 -8.86
N GLU A 25 -50.53 53.73 -8.95
CA GLU A 25 -50.85 54.65 -10.08
C GLU A 25 -49.69 54.78 -11.10
N VAL A 26 -48.56 54.08 -10.91
CA VAL A 26 -47.35 54.22 -11.72
C VAL A 26 -47.07 52.96 -12.52
N ARG A 27 -46.85 53.16 -13.84
CA ARG A 27 -46.33 52.04 -14.68
C ARG A 27 -44.84 51.98 -14.64
N ALA A 28 -44.31 50.80 -14.24
CA ALA A 28 -42.89 50.50 -14.22
C ALA A 28 -42.52 49.51 -15.32
N PHE A 29 -41.28 49.57 -15.75
CA PHE A 29 -40.68 48.59 -16.68
C PHE A 29 -39.88 47.57 -15.95
N LEU A 30 -40.16 46.30 -16.20
CA LEU A 30 -39.39 45.11 -15.69
C LEU A 30 -38.63 44.47 -16.85
N PRO A 31 -37.32 44.68 -16.98
CA PRO A 31 -36.53 44.01 -18.00
C PRO A 31 -36.61 42.48 -17.86
N GLY A 32 -36.67 41.75 -18.98
CA GLY A 32 -36.75 40.28 -18.96
C GLY A 32 -35.64 39.59 -18.21
N SER A 33 -34.45 40.18 -18.14
CA SER A 33 -33.29 39.69 -17.37
C SER A 33 -33.41 39.91 -15.85
N LEU A 34 -34.35 40.73 -15.41
CA LEU A 34 -34.58 41.12 -14.01
C LEU A 34 -35.86 40.51 -13.42
N VAL A 35 -36.52 39.61 -14.14
CA VAL A 35 -37.76 38.94 -13.71
C VAL A 35 -37.46 37.87 -12.64
N ASP A 36 -36.41 37.09 -12.83
CA ASP A 36 -36.06 36.00 -11.93
C ASP A 36 -34.54 35.78 -11.90
N VAL A 37 -34.04 35.03 -10.89
CA VAL A 37 -32.64 34.64 -10.73
C VAL A 37 -32.23 33.72 -11.87
N ARG A 38 -33.13 32.84 -12.33
CA ARG A 38 -32.91 31.93 -13.49
C ARG A 38 -33.67 32.44 -14.72
N PRO A 39 -33.13 32.28 -15.93
CA PRO A 39 -33.85 32.63 -17.14
C PRO A 39 -35.14 31.82 -17.26
N LEU A 40 -36.29 32.46 -17.11
CA LEU A 40 -37.59 31.84 -17.25
C LEU A 40 -37.96 31.71 -18.74
N ARG A 41 -38.34 30.51 -19.17
CA ARG A 41 -38.87 30.27 -20.51
C ARG A 41 -40.36 30.66 -20.62
N ASP A 42 -41.08 30.53 -19.51
CA ASP A 42 -42.50 30.82 -19.43
C ASP A 42 -42.79 31.71 -18.21
N THR A 43 -43.37 32.85 -18.43
CA THR A 43 -43.68 33.88 -17.43
C THR A 43 -45.18 34.08 -17.22
N VAL A 44 -46.05 33.34 -17.95
CA VAL A 44 -47.50 33.45 -17.89
C VAL A 44 -48.05 33.22 -16.49
N HIS A 45 -47.42 32.38 -15.70
CA HIS A 45 -47.82 32.10 -14.32
C HIS A 45 -47.60 33.29 -13.34
N LEU A 46 -46.84 34.30 -13.73
CA LEU A 46 -46.53 35.49 -12.93
C LEU A 46 -47.46 36.66 -13.27
N GLU A 47 -48.13 36.62 -14.41
CA GLU A 47 -49.06 37.73 -14.84
C GLU A 47 -50.30 37.73 -13.96
N GLY A 48 -50.78 38.95 -13.61
CA GLY A 48 -51.95 39.14 -12.80
C GLY A 48 -51.84 38.84 -11.31
N LYS A 49 -50.68 38.50 -10.83
CA LYS A 49 -50.45 38.27 -9.40
C LYS A 49 -49.73 39.43 -8.74
N PRO A 50 -50.07 39.76 -7.47
CA PRO A 50 -49.31 40.75 -6.72
C PRO A 50 -47.94 40.16 -6.38
N LEU A 51 -46.88 40.86 -6.78
CA LEU A 51 -45.49 40.47 -6.58
C LEU A 51 -44.69 41.65 -6.05
N GLU A 52 -43.61 41.33 -5.34
CA GLU A 52 -42.71 42.35 -4.82
C GLU A 52 -41.61 42.66 -5.85
N PHE A 53 -41.31 43.95 -5.97
CA PHE A 53 -40.28 44.45 -6.88
C PHE A 53 -39.41 45.47 -6.16
N LYS A 54 -38.12 45.45 -6.44
CA LYS A 54 -37.18 46.48 -5.98
C LYS A 54 -37.00 47.54 -7.05
N VAL A 55 -37.12 48.80 -6.67
CA VAL A 55 -36.94 49.92 -7.60
C VAL A 55 -35.45 50.14 -7.84
N ILE A 56 -35.00 49.89 -9.08
CA ILE A 56 -33.60 50.01 -9.48
C ILE A 56 -33.26 51.39 -10.00
N LYS A 57 -34.17 51.99 -10.77
CA LYS A 57 -33.95 53.31 -11.40
C LYS A 57 -35.23 54.06 -11.59
N ILE A 58 -35.22 55.39 -11.28
CA ILE A 58 -36.29 56.30 -11.51
C ILE A 58 -35.79 57.41 -12.44
N ASP A 59 -36.44 57.59 -13.58
CA ASP A 59 -36.19 58.68 -14.50
C ASP A 59 -37.42 59.63 -14.49
N GLN A 60 -37.34 60.62 -13.64
CA GLN A 60 -38.46 61.61 -13.48
C GLN A 60 -38.74 62.43 -14.76
N LYS A 61 -37.72 62.66 -15.63
CA LYS A 61 -37.89 63.40 -16.87
C LYS A 61 -38.70 62.68 -17.94
N ARG A 62 -38.60 61.31 -17.90
CA ARG A 62 -39.26 60.41 -18.85
C ARG A 62 -40.40 59.60 -18.23
N ASN A 63 -40.78 59.90 -16.98
CA ASN A 63 -41.79 59.15 -16.22
C ASN A 63 -41.55 57.60 -16.34
N ASN A 64 -40.31 57.18 -16.26
CA ASN A 64 -39.95 55.79 -16.40
C ASN A 64 -39.32 55.23 -15.10
N VAL A 65 -39.94 54.22 -14.55
CA VAL A 65 -39.47 53.51 -13.37
C VAL A 65 -39.02 52.09 -13.81
N VAL A 66 -37.83 51.71 -13.48
CA VAL A 66 -37.28 50.34 -13.74
C VAL A 66 -37.26 49.58 -12.45
N VAL A 67 -37.86 48.39 -12.47
CA VAL A 67 -37.96 47.49 -11.31
C VAL A 67 -37.36 46.15 -11.58
N SER A 68 -36.99 45.46 -10.51
CA SER A 68 -36.43 44.13 -10.55
C SER A 68 -37.08 43.26 -9.49
N ARG A 69 -37.66 42.13 -9.89
CA ARG A 69 -38.06 41.07 -8.99
C ARG A 69 -36.86 40.21 -8.58
N ARG A 70 -35.94 40.02 -9.51
CA ARG A 70 -34.69 39.31 -9.25
C ARG A 70 -33.94 39.87 -8.04
N ALA A 71 -33.89 41.19 -7.87
CA ALA A 71 -33.21 41.83 -6.75
C ALA A 71 -33.89 41.53 -5.40
N VAL A 72 -35.22 41.43 -5.37
CA VAL A 72 -35.96 41.00 -4.15
C VAL A 72 -35.62 39.55 -3.80
N LEU A 73 -35.71 38.67 -4.77
CA LEU A 73 -35.39 37.24 -4.58
C LEU A 73 -33.92 37.01 -4.19
N GLU A 74 -33.01 37.81 -4.71
CA GLU A 74 -31.59 37.76 -4.31
C GLU A 74 -31.39 38.27 -2.88
N ASP A 75 -32.09 39.30 -2.45
CA ASP A 75 -32.04 39.80 -1.07
C ASP A 75 -32.68 38.81 -0.08
N GLU A 76 -33.84 38.23 -0.40
CA GLU A 76 -34.48 37.17 0.41
C GLU A 76 -33.59 35.94 0.54
N ASN A 77 -33.10 35.45 -0.59
CA ASN A 77 -32.17 34.32 -0.60
C ASN A 77 -30.88 34.62 0.17
N SER A 78 -30.42 35.89 0.16
CA SER A 78 -29.25 36.34 0.92
C SER A 78 -29.52 36.32 2.42
N GLN A 79 -30.70 36.79 2.86
CA GLN A 79 -31.09 36.77 4.26
C GLN A 79 -31.29 35.33 4.79
N GLU A 80 -32.01 34.50 4.05
CA GLU A 80 -32.18 33.07 4.39
C GLU A 80 -30.84 32.36 4.44
N ARG A 81 -29.95 32.66 3.47
CA ARG A 81 -28.59 32.14 3.44
C ARG A 81 -27.76 32.60 4.65
N GLU A 82 -27.84 33.89 5.03
CA GLU A 82 -27.13 34.37 6.23
C GLU A 82 -27.67 33.75 7.51
N GLN A 83 -28.98 33.59 7.64
CA GLN A 83 -29.59 32.90 8.78
C GLN A 83 -29.16 31.42 8.84
N LEU A 84 -29.15 30.72 7.71
CA LEU A 84 -28.70 29.36 7.58
C LEU A 84 -27.21 29.23 7.98
N LEU A 85 -26.35 30.11 7.44
CA LEU A 85 -24.94 30.18 7.77
C LEU A 85 -24.68 30.48 9.26
N ALA A 86 -25.54 31.34 9.87
CA ALA A 86 -25.42 31.66 11.30
C ALA A 86 -25.85 30.47 12.22
N SER A 87 -26.75 29.63 11.72
CA SER A 87 -27.25 28.45 12.45
C SER A 87 -26.40 27.19 12.25
N MET A 88 -25.49 27.19 11.28
CA MET A 88 -24.62 26.05 11.00
C MET A 88 -23.45 25.97 12.00
N GLU A 89 -23.29 24.79 12.60
CA GLU A 89 -22.18 24.49 13.50
C GLU A 89 -21.37 23.32 12.95
N GLU A 90 -20.06 23.34 13.20
CA GLU A 90 -19.20 22.21 12.86
C GLU A 90 -19.62 20.96 13.67
N GLY A 91 -19.70 19.81 13.00
CA GLY A 91 -20.17 18.56 13.58
C GLY A 91 -21.69 18.32 13.46
N GLN A 92 -22.48 19.31 13.04
CA GLN A 92 -23.91 19.16 12.82
C GLN A 92 -24.20 18.30 11.60
N SER A 93 -25.22 17.45 11.68
CA SER A 93 -25.75 16.70 10.53
C SER A 93 -26.88 17.49 9.88
N ILE A 94 -26.87 17.57 8.57
CA ILE A 94 -27.85 18.29 7.77
C ILE A 94 -28.19 17.51 6.50
N LEU A 95 -29.44 17.60 6.07
CA LEU A 95 -29.89 17.05 4.80
C LEU A 95 -29.52 17.99 3.67
N GLY A 96 -28.96 17.48 2.58
CA GLY A 96 -28.59 18.25 1.41
C GLY A 96 -28.95 17.54 0.10
N ILE A 97 -29.05 18.29 -0.97
CA ILE A 97 -29.35 17.77 -2.31
C ILE A 97 -28.12 17.87 -3.20
N VAL A 98 -27.74 16.77 -3.84
CA VAL A 98 -26.60 16.74 -4.75
C VAL A 98 -26.90 17.55 -6.02
N LYS A 99 -26.20 18.66 -6.20
CA LYS A 99 -26.34 19.53 -7.38
C LYS A 99 -25.49 19.09 -8.56
N ASN A 100 -24.25 18.72 -8.30
CA ASN A 100 -23.26 18.39 -9.33
C ASN A 100 -22.21 17.46 -8.81
N LEU A 101 -21.66 16.64 -9.72
CA LEU A 101 -20.56 15.70 -9.44
C LEU A 101 -19.32 16.12 -10.23
N THR A 102 -18.16 16.06 -9.58
CA THR A 102 -16.84 16.28 -10.18
C THR A 102 -15.91 15.13 -9.78
N ASP A 103 -14.77 15.00 -10.44
CA ASP A 103 -13.79 13.92 -10.16
C ASP A 103 -13.29 13.92 -8.69
N TYR A 104 -13.28 15.07 -8.03
CA TYR A 104 -12.80 15.24 -6.66
C TYR A 104 -13.90 15.28 -5.58
N GLY A 105 -15.17 15.29 -5.96
CA GLY A 105 -16.26 15.30 -4.99
C GLY A 105 -17.62 15.71 -5.55
N ALA A 106 -18.60 15.83 -4.67
CA ALA A 106 -19.96 16.23 -4.96
C ALA A 106 -20.25 17.63 -4.39
N PHE A 107 -20.92 18.46 -5.16
CA PHE A 107 -21.50 19.73 -4.68
C PHE A 107 -22.90 19.46 -4.19
N VAL A 108 -23.16 19.82 -2.94
CA VAL A 108 -24.41 19.56 -2.23
C VAL A 108 -25.03 20.89 -1.83
N ASP A 109 -26.28 21.08 -2.19
CA ASP A 109 -27.08 22.24 -1.79
C ASP A 109 -27.70 21.99 -0.40
N LEU A 110 -27.39 22.86 0.53
CA LEU A 110 -27.88 22.80 1.91
C LEU A 110 -29.06 23.74 2.17
N GLY A 111 -29.79 24.16 1.10
CA GLY A 111 -30.86 25.14 1.20
C GLY A 111 -30.38 26.57 0.90
N GLY A 112 -29.60 26.75 -0.18
CA GLY A 112 -29.05 28.02 -0.63
C GLY A 112 -27.58 28.26 -0.33
N VAL A 113 -26.95 27.31 0.35
CA VAL A 113 -25.48 27.26 0.57
C VAL A 113 -24.93 26.01 -0.07
N ASP A 114 -23.93 26.19 -0.93
CA ASP A 114 -23.26 25.06 -1.57
C ASP A 114 -22.14 24.51 -0.68
N GLY A 115 -22.24 23.26 -0.33
CA GLY A 115 -21.19 22.49 0.36
C GLY A 115 -20.43 21.59 -0.59
N LEU A 116 -19.16 21.35 -0.29
CA LEU A 116 -18.33 20.37 -1.00
C LEU A 116 -18.17 19.11 -0.15
N LEU A 117 -18.66 18.00 -0.66
CA LEU A 117 -18.42 16.67 -0.16
C LEU A 117 -17.28 16.06 -0.95
N HIS A 118 -16.06 16.09 -0.38
CA HIS A 118 -14.88 15.56 -1.06
C HIS A 118 -14.94 14.05 -1.15
N ILE A 119 -14.38 13.44 -2.21
CA ILE A 119 -14.39 12.00 -2.46
C ILE A 119 -13.85 11.18 -1.27
N THR A 120 -12.83 11.69 -0.58
CA THR A 120 -12.24 11.05 0.62
C THR A 120 -13.14 11.09 1.85
N ASP A 121 -14.17 11.93 1.86
CA ASP A 121 -15.11 12.11 2.97
C ASP A 121 -16.50 11.51 2.69
N MET A 122 -16.66 10.86 1.53
CA MET A 122 -17.89 10.18 1.15
C MET A 122 -17.99 8.78 1.77
N SER A 123 -16.90 8.01 1.77
CA SER A 123 -16.87 6.65 2.27
C SER A 123 -15.51 6.32 2.91
N TRP A 124 -15.52 5.36 3.84
CA TRP A 124 -14.31 4.72 4.35
C TRP A 124 -13.65 3.82 3.30
N LYS A 125 -14.46 3.27 2.37
CA LYS A 125 -14.01 2.51 1.22
C LYS A 125 -13.45 3.44 0.15
N ARG A 126 -12.40 3.01 -0.53
CA ARG A 126 -11.83 3.74 -1.65
C ARG A 126 -12.78 3.70 -2.85
N ILE A 127 -13.34 4.84 -3.22
CA ILE A 127 -14.14 5.05 -4.42
C ILE A 127 -13.31 5.78 -5.48
N LYS A 128 -13.58 5.49 -6.75
CA LYS A 128 -12.87 6.11 -7.88
C LYS A 128 -13.54 7.39 -8.35
N HIS A 129 -14.86 7.44 -8.26
CA HIS A 129 -15.66 8.60 -8.65
C HIS A 129 -16.87 8.73 -7.73
N PRO A 130 -17.30 9.96 -7.39
CA PRO A 130 -18.49 10.21 -6.55
C PRO A 130 -19.78 9.56 -7.02
N SER A 131 -19.95 9.34 -8.34
CA SER A 131 -21.13 8.66 -8.91
C SER A 131 -21.29 7.20 -8.50
N GLU A 132 -20.27 6.59 -7.88
CA GLU A 132 -20.39 5.25 -7.30
C GLU A 132 -21.26 5.23 -6.02
N MET A 133 -21.42 6.38 -5.38
CA MET A 133 -22.12 6.53 -4.09
C MET A 133 -23.40 7.35 -4.20
N VAL A 134 -23.39 8.42 -5.00
CA VAL A 134 -24.47 9.39 -5.08
C VAL A 134 -24.71 9.84 -6.51
N ASN A 135 -25.95 10.23 -6.82
CA ASN A 135 -26.33 10.80 -8.12
C ASN A 135 -26.78 12.24 -7.97
N VAL A 136 -26.77 12.96 -9.08
CA VAL A 136 -27.29 14.35 -9.12
C VAL A 136 -28.80 14.32 -8.84
N GLY A 137 -29.24 15.08 -7.86
CA GLY A 137 -30.62 15.13 -7.39
C GLY A 137 -30.93 14.26 -6.18
N ASP A 138 -30.00 13.45 -5.72
CA ASP A 138 -30.19 12.65 -4.51
C ASP A 138 -30.22 13.53 -3.27
N GLU A 139 -31.12 13.21 -2.35
CA GLU A 139 -31.15 13.76 -1.00
C GLU A 139 -30.24 12.90 -0.11
N ILE A 140 -29.24 13.51 0.51
CA ILE A 140 -28.27 12.82 1.34
C ILE A 140 -28.09 13.53 2.70
N ASP A 141 -27.90 12.73 3.75
CA ASP A 141 -27.46 13.25 5.02
C ASP A 141 -25.95 13.46 4.99
N VAL A 142 -25.51 14.63 5.43
CA VAL A 142 -24.10 15.01 5.50
C VAL A 142 -23.79 15.69 6.82
N ARG A 143 -22.55 15.56 7.29
CA ARG A 143 -22.03 16.24 8.45
C ARG A 143 -21.15 17.41 8.04
N ILE A 144 -21.33 18.56 8.70
CA ILE A 144 -20.48 19.72 8.49
C ILE A 144 -19.12 19.46 9.17
N LEU A 145 -18.06 19.36 8.37
CA LEU A 145 -16.69 19.14 8.87
C LEU A 145 -16.00 20.44 9.19
N ARG A 146 -16.14 21.41 8.30
CA ARG A 146 -15.50 22.72 8.42
C ARG A 146 -16.34 23.78 7.71
N PHE A 147 -16.40 24.95 8.32
CA PHE A 147 -17.10 26.08 7.75
C PHE A 147 -16.17 27.29 7.60
N ASP A 148 -15.93 27.72 6.38
CA ASP A 148 -15.17 28.93 6.05
C ASP A 148 -16.16 30.08 5.79
N LYS A 149 -16.37 30.92 6.82
CA LYS A 149 -17.30 32.07 6.77
C LYS A 149 -16.88 33.13 5.76
N GLU A 150 -15.57 33.32 5.53
CA GLU A 150 -15.07 34.35 4.60
C GLU A 150 -15.33 33.98 3.13
N LYS A 151 -15.16 32.67 2.82
CA LYS A 151 -15.32 32.16 1.45
C LYS A 151 -16.68 31.55 1.19
N ASN A 152 -17.59 31.56 2.19
CA ASN A 152 -18.89 30.89 2.12
C ASN A 152 -18.80 29.45 1.61
N ARG A 153 -17.81 28.70 2.08
CA ARG A 153 -17.58 27.28 1.70
C ARG A 153 -17.78 26.39 2.88
N VAL A 154 -18.58 25.36 2.69
CA VAL A 154 -18.84 24.33 3.68
C VAL A 154 -18.19 23.03 3.21
N SER A 155 -17.31 22.45 4.03
CA SER A 155 -16.77 21.12 3.81
C SER A 155 -17.68 20.11 4.49
N LEU A 156 -18.10 19.11 3.74
CA LEU A 156 -19.06 18.10 4.17
C LEU A 156 -18.40 16.73 4.26
N GLY A 157 -18.96 15.86 5.10
CA GLY A 157 -18.60 14.48 5.21
C GLY A 157 -19.81 13.58 5.36
N MET A 158 -19.79 12.44 4.72
CA MET A 158 -20.82 11.41 4.81
C MET A 158 -20.34 10.23 5.64
N LYS A 159 -19.07 9.84 5.52
CA LYS A 159 -18.47 8.74 6.28
C LYS A 159 -18.51 8.95 7.80
N GLN A 160 -18.52 10.20 8.27
CA GLN A 160 -18.58 10.55 9.69
C GLN A 160 -19.98 10.40 10.31
N LEU A 161 -21.00 10.07 9.52
CA LEU A 161 -22.35 9.75 10.01
C LEU A 161 -22.43 8.31 10.57
N GLY A 162 -21.59 7.41 10.04
CA GLY A 162 -21.45 6.04 10.53
C GLY A 162 -20.30 5.89 11.50
N ASP A 163 -20.21 4.72 12.09
CA ASP A 163 -19.07 4.36 12.95
C ASP A 163 -17.79 4.24 12.11
N ASP A 164 -16.69 4.73 12.67
CA ASP A 164 -15.37 4.55 12.05
C ASP A 164 -14.95 3.08 12.14
N PRO A 165 -14.79 2.36 11.03
CA PRO A 165 -14.43 0.94 11.06
C PRO A 165 -13.02 0.69 11.63
N TRP A 166 -12.22 1.73 11.83
CA TRP A 166 -10.89 1.64 12.43
C TRP A 166 -10.89 1.75 13.94
N VAL A 167 -12.02 2.13 14.56
CA VAL A 167 -12.13 2.14 16.03
C VAL A 167 -12.03 0.70 16.53
N ASP A 168 -11.19 0.49 17.54
CA ASP A 168 -10.92 -0.79 18.17
C ASP A 168 -10.47 -1.91 17.20
N ILE A 169 -9.87 -1.54 16.06
CA ILE A 169 -9.44 -2.50 15.01
C ILE A 169 -8.48 -3.55 15.59
N ILE A 170 -7.53 -3.16 16.44
CA ILE A 170 -6.55 -4.06 17.05
C ILE A 170 -7.24 -5.08 17.98
N GLN A 171 -8.32 -4.69 18.67
CA GLN A 171 -9.06 -5.62 19.54
C GLN A 171 -9.88 -6.62 18.73
N ARG A 172 -10.46 -6.17 17.62
CA ARG A 172 -11.27 -7.02 16.71
C ARG A 172 -10.41 -7.96 15.88
N TYR A 173 -9.23 -7.51 15.51
CA TYR A 173 -8.29 -8.24 14.66
C TYR A 173 -6.89 -8.23 15.29
N PRO A 174 -6.65 -9.00 16.34
CA PRO A 174 -5.31 -9.12 16.93
C PRO A 174 -4.27 -9.61 15.93
N GLN A 175 -3.00 -9.27 16.16
CA GLN A 175 -1.89 -9.83 15.37
C GLN A 175 -1.91 -11.36 15.39
N GLU A 176 -1.42 -11.98 14.33
CA GLU A 176 -1.40 -13.45 14.13
C GLU A 176 -2.79 -14.09 14.00
N THR A 177 -3.86 -13.30 13.96
CA THR A 177 -5.20 -13.82 13.71
C THR A 177 -5.43 -14.03 12.22
N LYS A 178 -6.04 -15.18 11.88
CA LYS A 178 -6.47 -15.49 10.52
C LYS A 178 -7.89 -14.98 10.29
N THR A 179 -8.12 -14.37 9.14
CA THR A 179 -9.42 -13.87 8.72
C THR A 179 -9.60 -14.01 7.21
N MET A 180 -10.85 -14.03 6.77
CA MET A 180 -11.15 -13.96 5.34
C MET A 180 -11.05 -12.52 4.87
N ALA A 181 -10.46 -12.33 3.70
CA ALA A 181 -10.34 -11.03 3.06
C ALA A 181 -10.65 -11.14 1.58
N ARG A 182 -11.27 -10.11 1.03
CA ARG A 182 -11.59 -10.02 -0.39
C ARG A 182 -10.55 -9.19 -1.11
N ILE A 183 -10.00 -9.72 -2.19
CA ILE A 183 -9.00 -8.99 -3.00
C ILE A 183 -9.69 -7.85 -3.76
N THR A 184 -9.27 -6.62 -3.51
CA THR A 184 -9.84 -5.40 -4.12
C THR A 184 -9.00 -4.88 -5.28
N ASN A 185 -7.67 -5.00 -5.18
CA ASN A 185 -6.76 -4.50 -6.21
C ASN A 185 -5.44 -5.30 -6.24
N LEU A 186 -4.82 -5.35 -7.43
CA LEU A 186 -3.51 -5.96 -7.65
C LEU A 186 -2.52 -4.90 -8.12
N THR A 187 -1.30 -4.94 -7.58
CA THR A 187 -0.16 -4.10 -7.96
C THR A 187 1.08 -4.96 -8.13
N ASP A 188 2.16 -4.42 -8.71
CA ASP A 188 3.41 -5.16 -8.91
C ASP A 188 4.09 -5.55 -7.59
N TYR A 189 3.87 -4.80 -6.51
CA TYR A 189 4.46 -5.04 -5.18
C TYR A 189 3.56 -5.82 -4.23
N GLY A 190 2.36 -6.19 -4.63
CA GLY A 190 1.43 -6.96 -3.81
C GLY A 190 -0.03 -6.78 -4.18
N CYS A 191 -0.92 -7.23 -3.31
CA CYS A 191 -2.35 -7.06 -3.48
C CYS A 191 -2.98 -6.37 -2.26
N PHE A 192 -4.07 -5.64 -2.53
CA PHE A 192 -4.91 -5.07 -1.49
C PHE A 192 -6.06 -6.02 -1.21
N ALA A 193 -6.31 -6.27 0.06
CA ALA A 193 -7.35 -7.15 0.54
C ALA A 193 -8.20 -6.45 1.61
N GLU A 194 -9.51 -6.43 1.40
CA GLU A 194 -10.49 -5.87 2.32
C GLU A 194 -10.91 -6.95 3.32
N ILE A 195 -10.62 -6.75 4.60
CA ILE A 195 -11.01 -7.65 5.69
C ILE A 195 -12.41 -7.33 6.24
N GLN A 196 -12.80 -6.07 6.14
CA GLN A 196 -14.09 -5.54 6.51
C GLN A 196 -14.37 -4.31 5.65
N GLU A 197 -15.64 -3.96 5.46
CA GLU A 197 -16.00 -2.75 4.70
C GLU A 197 -15.29 -1.51 5.23
N GLY A 198 -14.51 -0.86 4.37
CA GLY A 198 -13.70 0.32 4.71
C GLY A 198 -12.37 0.01 5.41
N VAL A 199 -12.00 -1.25 5.58
CA VAL A 199 -10.70 -1.66 6.14
C VAL A 199 -9.95 -2.53 5.15
N GLU A 200 -8.99 -1.91 4.47
CA GLU A 200 -8.08 -2.57 3.53
C GLU A 200 -6.71 -2.80 4.13
N GLY A 201 -6.15 -3.97 3.89
CA GLY A 201 -4.76 -4.31 4.19
C GLY A 201 -3.96 -4.57 2.91
N LEU A 202 -2.64 -4.49 3.03
CA LEU A 202 -1.70 -4.82 1.97
C LEU A 202 -1.07 -6.18 2.24
N VAL A 203 -1.17 -7.08 1.27
CA VAL A 203 -0.35 -8.30 1.20
C VAL A 203 0.82 -8.00 0.28
N HIS A 204 2.00 -7.80 0.84
CA HIS A 204 3.22 -7.59 0.07
C HIS A 204 3.58 -8.87 -0.70
N VAL A 205 4.25 -8.74 -1.86
CA VAL A 205 4.64 -9.88 -2.71
C VAL A 205 5.43 -10.95 -1.94
N SER A 206 6.29 -10.57 -0.99
CA SER A 206 7.05 -11.48 -0.12
C SER A 206 6.19 -12.28 0.86
N GLU A 207 4.95 -11.86 1.09
CA GLU A 207 4.01 -12.48 2.02
C GLU A 207 2.91 -13.28 1.31
N MET A 208 3.02 -13.45 -0.02
CA MET A 208 2.03 -14.17 -0.82
C MET A 208 2.33 -15.65 -0.97
N ASP A 209 3.62 -16.01 -1.09
CA ASP A 209 4.06 -17.38 -1.28
C ASP A 209 5.36 -17.65 -0.53
N TRP A 210 5.51 -18.88 0.02
CA TRP A 210 6.69 -19.29 0.75
C TRP A 210 7.91 -19.50 -0.15
N THR A 211 7.70 -20.09 -1.32
CA THR A 211 8.78 -20.55 -2.19
C THR A 211 9.19 -19.52 -3.24
N ASN A 212 8.29 -18.64 -3.65
CA ASN A 212 8.54 -17.65 -4.70
C ASN A 212 8.29 -16.22 -4.19
N ARG A 213 9.33 -15.60 -3.65
CA ARG A 213 9.27 -14.24 -3.05
C ARG A 213 8.98 -13.13 -4.06
N ASN A 214 9.15 -13.37 -5.35
CA ASN A 214 8.94 -12.40 -6.42
C ASN A 214 7.83 -12.82 -7.38
N ILE A 215 6.88 -13.63 -6.91
CA ILE A 215 5.75 -14.06 -7.72
C ILE A 215 4.84 -12.86 -8.01
N HIS A 216 4.49 -12.67 -9.29
CA HIS A 216 3.53 -11.62 -9.61
C HIS A 216 2.17 -11.94 -8.97
N PRO A 217 1.53 -10.98 -8.25
CA PRO A 217 0.31 -11.22 -7.49
C PRO A 217 -0.82 -11.87 -8.28
N SER A 218 -0.98 -11.54 -9.56
CA SER A 218 -2.00 -12.12 -10.44
C SER A 218 -1.86 -13.63 -10.70
N LYS A 219 -0.71 -14.23 -10.33
CA LYS A 219 -0.51 -15.68 -10.42
C LYS A 219 -1.00 -16.43 -9.17
N VAL A 220 -1.20 -15.71 -8.08
CA VAL A 220 -1.63 -16.27 -6.79
C VAL A 220 -3.10 -16.02 -6.53
N VAL A 221 -3.57 -14.80 -6.85
CA VAL A 221 -4.93 -14.33 -6.57
C VAL A 221 -5.47 -13.47 -7.71
N SER A 222 -6.78 -13.36 -7.81
CA SER A 222 -7.50 -12.48 -8.74
C SER A 222 -8.34 -11.47 -7.98
N VAL A 223 -8.62 -10.33 -8.62
CA VAL A 223 -9.52 -9.32 -8.02
C VAL A 223 -10.90 -9.91 -7.83
N GLY A 224 -11.42 -9.79 -6.61
CA GLY A 224 -12.72 -10.35 -6.21
C GLY A 224 -12.64 -11.70 -5.49
N ASP A 225 -11.46 -12.33 -5.46
CA ASP A 225 -11.28 -13.60 -4.72
C ASP A 225 -11.39 -13.35 -3.22
N GLU A 226 -11.99 -14.32 -2.52
CA GLU A 226 -11.97 -14.40 -1.07
C GLU A 226 -10.84 -15.35 -0.63
N VAL A 227 -9.90 -14.84 0.13
CA VAL A 227 -8.72 -15.57 0.57
C VAL A 227 -8.55 -15.47 2.09
N GLU A 228 -8.05 -16.53 2.70
CA GLU A 228 -7.64 -16.48 4.10
C GLU A 228 -6.32 -15.74 4.22
N VAL A 229 -6.26 -14.74 5.10
CA VAL A 229 -5.09 -13.93 5.38
C VAL A 229 -4.79 -13.89 6.87
N MET A 230 -3.53 -13.76 7.22
CA MET A 230 -3.08 -13.53 8.60
C MET A 230 -2.72 -12.06 8.77
N ILE A 231 -3.11 -11.49 9.91
CA ILE A 231 -2.77 -10.13 10.28
C ILE A 231 -1.35 -10.10 10.83
N LEU A 232 -0.45 -9.41 10.15
CA LEU A 232 0.96 -9.30 10.54
C LEU A 232 1.21 -8.08 11.42
N GLU A 233 0.69 -6.91 11.02
CA GLU A 233 0.87 -5.66 11.72
C GLU A 233 -0.29 -4.71 11.44
N ILE A 234 -0.68 -3.91 12.44
CA ILE A 234 -1.71 -2.87 12.34
C ILE A 234 -1.12 -1.54 12.81
N ASP A 235 -1.14 -0.53 11.93
CA ASP A 235 -0.84 0.87 12.25
C ASP A 235 -2.15 1.67 12.22
N GLU A 236 -2.76 1.89 13.39
CA GLU A 236 -4.01 2.66 13.52
C GLU A 236 -3.83 4.12 13.09
N ASN A 237 -2.67 4.73 13.38
CA ASN A 237 -2.44 6.14 13.08
C ASN A 237 -2.38 6.39 11.57
N ARG A 238 -1.75 5.47 10.85
CA ARG A 238 -1.63 5.53 9.37
C ARG A 238 -2.75 4.79 8.67
N ARG A 239 -3.63 4.13 9.40
CA ARG A 239 -4.69 3.27 8.87
C ARG A 239 -4.16 2.27 7.85
N ARG A 240 -3.17 1.49 8.27
CA ARG A 240 -2.54 0.47 7.44
C ARG A 240 -2.51 -0.85 8.17
N ILE A 241 -2.81 -1.91 7.43
CA ILE A 241 -2.71 -3.29 7.90
C ILE A 241 -1.81 -4.04 6.93
N SER A 242 -0.80 -4.70 7.49
CA SER A 242 0.04 -5.65 6.76
C SER A 242 -0.57 -7.05 6.93
N LEU A 243 -0.82 -7.70 5.83
CA LEU A 243 -1.44 -9.01 5.74
C LEU A 243 -0.50 -10.02 5.10
N GLY A 244 -0.65 -11.29 5.43
CA GLY A 244 0.09 -12.38 4.83
C GLY A 244 -0.83 -13.52 4.40
N ILE A 245 -0.63 -14.05 3.20
CA ILE A 245 -1.33 -15.22 2.67
C ILE A 245 -0.53 -16.49 2.96
N LYS A 246 0.80 -16.42 2.84
CA LYS A 246 1.68 -17.58 3.02
C LYS A 246 1.55 -18.19 4.41
N GLN A 247 1.32 -17.38 5.46
CA GLN A 247 1.18 -17.84 6.85
C GLN A 247 -0.11 -18.66 7.08
N CYS A 248 -1.08 -18.58 6.18
CA CYS A 248 -2.28 -19.42 6.20
C CYS A 248 -2.04 -20.80 5.60
N LYS A 249 -0.94 -20.96 4.85
CA LYS A 249 -0.50 -22.24 4.28
C LYS A 249 0.58 -22.87 5.16
N PRO A 250 0.70 -24.20 5.15
CA PRO A 250 1.77 -24.87 5.87
C PRO A 250 3.13 -24.34 5.43
N ASN A 251 4.01 -24.05 6.40
CA ASN A 251 5.36 -23.59 6.12
C ASN A 251 6.21 -24.78 5.61
N PRO A 252 6.71 -24.76 4.37
CA PRO A 252 7.49 -25.88 3.83
C PRO A 252 8.83 -26.07 4.53
N TRP A 253 9.43 -25.01 5.12
CA TRP A 253 10.66 -25.15 5.91
C TRP A 253 10.41 -25.86 7.24
N GLU A 254 9.31 -25.58 7.95
CA GLU A 254 8.91 -26.30 9.16
C GLU A 254 8.59 -27.77 8.86
N GLN A 255 7.88 -28.02 7.76
CA GLN A 255 7.61 -29.39 7.33
C GLN A 255 8.89 -30.15 7.01
N PHE A 256 9.85 -29.49 6.37
CA PHE A 256 11.15 -30.06 6.07
C PHE A 256 11.95 -30.33 7.34
N GLU A 257 11.96 -29.41 8.31
CA GLU A 257 12.64 -29.55 9.61
C GLU A 257 12.08 -30.73 10.42
N VAL A 258 10.75 -30.90 10.42
CA VAL A 258 10.11 -32.04 11.12
C VAL A 258 10.38 -33.39 10.42
N SER A 259 10.53 -33.38 9.10
CA SER A 259 10.66 -34.58 8.28
C SER A 259 12.12 -35.04 8.11
N ASN A 260 13.09 -34.18 8.39
CA ASN A 260 14.52 -34.46 8.12
C ASN A 260 15.37 -34.02 9.30
N ASP A 261 16.23 -34.97 9.73
CA ASP A 261 17.15 -34.72 10.82
C ASP A 261 18.49 -34.12 10.34
N LYS A 262 19.12 -33.35 11.22
CA LYS A 262 20.51 -32.91 11.00
C LYS A 262 21.41 -34.10 10.81
N GLY A 263 22.28 -34.08 9.79
CA GLY A 263 23.18 -35.19 9.43
C GLY A 263 22.55 -36.22 8.49
N GLN A 264 21.29 -36.05 8.09
CA GLN A 264 20.63 -36.88 7.09
C GLN A 264 21.16 -36.55 5.69
N ARG A 265 21.31 -37.58 4.86
CA ARG A 265 21.64 -37.44 3.44
C ARG A 265 20.38 -37.12 2.64
N ILE A 266 20.48 -36.17 1.74
CA ILE A 266 19.38 -35.74 0.86
C ILE A 266 19.92 -35.50 -0.54
N LYS A 267 19.10 -35.80 -1.53
CA LYS A 267 19.39 -35.53 -2.95
C LYS A 267 18.59 -34.35 -3.42
N GLY A 268 19.19 -33.54 -4.29
CA GLY A 268 18.54 -32.42 -4.91
C GLY A 268 19.23 -31.96 -6.18
N ASN A 269 18.54 -31.15 -6.97
CA ASN A 269 19.06 -30.63 -8.22
C ASN A 269 19.66 -29.24 -8.02
N ILE A 270 20.83 -29.01 -8.60
CA ILE A 270 21.46 -27.68 -8.61
C ILE A 270 20.60 -26.68 -9.37
N LYS A 271 20.03 -25.71 -8.67
CA LYS A 271 19.24 -24.63 -9.26
C LYS A 271 20.09 -23.48 -9.78
N SER A 272 21.07 -23.08 -8.97
CA SER A 272 21.99 -21.99 -9.35
C SER A 272 23.31 -22.11 -8.60
N ILE A 273 24.34 -21.59 -9.22
CA ILE A 273 25.69 -21.50 -8.67
C ILE A 273 26.02 -20.01 -8.55
N THR A 274 26.48 -19.59 -7.39
CA THR A 274 26.81 -18.20 -7.05
C THR A 274 28.23 -18.11 -6.48
N ASP A 275 28.72 -16.88 -6.32
CA ASP A 275 30.06 -16.59 -5.77
C ASP A 275 30.25 -17.06 -4.30
N PHE A 276 29.17 -17.36 -3.59
CA PHE A 276 29.22 -17.80 -2.18
C PHE A 276 28.75 -19.24 -1.98
N GLY A 277 28.27 -19.92 -3.02
CA GLY A 277 27.88 -21.33 -2.92
C GLY A 277 26.89 -21.81 -3.95
N ILE A 278 26.40 -23.04 -3.74
CA ILE A 278 25.50 -23.75 -4.64
C ILE A 278 24.10 -23.82 -4.02
N PHE A 279 23.10 -23.37 -4.75
CA PHE A 279 21.70 -23.55 -4.37
C PHE A 279 21.15 -24.85 -4.94
N ILE A 280 20.61 -25.66 -4.06
CA ILE A 280 20.05 -26.97 -4.36
C ILE A 280 18.56 -26.94 -4.13
N GLY A 281 17.78 -27.30 -5.15
CA GLY A 281 16.34 -27.48 -5.05
C GLY A 281 16.00 -28.77 -4.34
N LEU A 282 15.23 -28.64 -3.26
CA LEU A 282 14.75 -29.74 -2.44
C LEU A 282 13.26 -29.98 -2.67
N ASP A 283 12.74 -31.07 -2.13
CA ASP A 283 11.30 -31.37 -2.15
C ASP A 283 10.52 -30.28 -1.40
N GLY A 284 9.29 -30.00 -1.87
CA GLY A 284 8.47 -28.92 -1.33
C GLY A 284 8.76 -27.54 -1.95
N GLY A 285 9.64 -27.46 -2.96
CA GLY A 285 9.94 -26.22 -3.70
C GLY A 285 10.87 -25.25 -2.95
N ILE A 286 11.48 -25.70 -1.85
CA ILE A 286 12.45 -24.96 -1.05
C ILE A 286 13.88 -25.16 -1.57
N ASP A 287 14.77 -24.25 -1.22
CA ASP A 287 16.17 -24.30 -1.65
C ASP A 287 17.10 -24.43 -0.44
N GLY A 288 18.05 -25.34 -0.55
CA GLY A 288 19.18 -25.44 0.36
C GLY A 288 20.42 -24.77 -0.22
N LEU A 289 21.31 -24.29 0.65
CA LEU A 289 22.58 -23.69 0.29
C LEU A 289 23.74 -24.54 0.75
N VAL A 290 24.62 -24.92 -0.17
CA VAL A 290 25.96 -25.41 0.13
C VAL A 290 26.91 -24.23 0.01
N HIS A 291 27.45 -23.78 1.14
CA HIS A 291 28.46 -22.72 1.16
C HIS A 291 29.77 -23.21 0.51
N LEU A 292 30.55 -22.28 -0.08
CA LEU A 292 31.84 -22.62 -0.71
C LEU A 292 32.76 -23.45 0.18
N SER A 293 32.80 -23.14 1.48
CA SER A 293 33.59 -23.87 2.48
C SER A 293 33.14 -25.31 2.73
N ASP A 294 31.93 -25.67 2.29
CA ASP A 294 31.31 -26.99 2.54
C ASP A 294 31.24 -27.87 1.28
N ILE A 295 31.95 -27.50 0.21
CA ILE A 295 31.99 -28.21 -1.05
C ILE A 295 33.09 -29.28 -1.02
N SER A 296 34.32 -28.89 -0.69
CA SER A 296 35.50 -29.79 -0.68
C SER A 296 36.33 -29.63 0.59
N TRP A 297 37.03 -30.71 0.98
CA TRP A 297 38.02 -30.65 2.03
C TRP A 297 39.38 -30.16 1.54
N THR A 298 39.70 -30.39 0.27
CA THR A 298 41.03 -30.24 -0.34
C THR A 298 41.14 -29.00 -1.21
N ASP A 299 40.14 -28.78 -2.05
CA ASP A 299 40.18 -27.70 -3.01
C ASP A 299 39.58 -26.42 -2.44
N PRO A 300 40.11 -25.24 -2.79
CA PRO A 300 39.46 -23.98 -2.50
C PRO A 300 38.03 -23.98 -3.06
N GLY A 301 37.05 -23.52 -2.27
CA GLY A 301 35.64 -23.59 -2.67
C GLY A 301 35.33 -22.94 -4.02
N GLU A 302 36.07 -21.90 -4.40
CA GLU A 302 35.94 -21.22 -5.70
C GLU A 302 36.38 -22.10 -6.88
N GLU A 303 37.27 -23.05 -6.66
CA GLU A 303 37.71 -24.00 -7.68
C GLU A 303 36.82 -25.24 -7.66
N ALA A 304 36.50 -25.76 -6.48
CA ALA A 304 35.64 -26.92 -6.31
C ALA A 304 34.25 -26.71 -6.90
N VAL A 305 33.71 -25.50 -6.83
CA VAL A 305 32.38 -25.14 -7.38
C VAL A 305 32.30 -25.32 -8.90
N ARG A 306 33.43 -25.20 -9.61
CA ARG A 306 33.48 -25.33 -11.08
C ARG A 306 33.24 -26.77 -11.57
N ASN A 307 33.34 -27.73 -10.69
CA ASN A 307 33.10 -29.16 -11.01
C ASN A 307 31.61 -29.49 -11.08
N TYR A 308 30.72 -28.53 -10.71
CA TYR A 308 29.28 -28.72 -10.67
C TYR A 308 28.58 -27.90 -11.75
N SER A 309 27.48 -28.44 -12.25
CA SER A 309 26.70 -27.85 -13.33
C SER A 309 25.23 -27.63 -12.91
N LYS A 310 24.64 -26.57 -13.41
CA LYS A 310 23.22 -26.31 -13.18
C LYS A 310 22.34 -27.43 -13.74
N GLY A 311 21.41 -27.94 -12.93
CA GLY A 311 20.51 -29.04 -13.29
C GLY A 311 21.04 -30.42 -12.90
N GLU A 312 22.27 -30.52 -12.41
CA GLU A 312 22.86 -31.75 -11.93
C GLU A 312 22.20 -32.19 -10.61
N GLU A 313 21.92 -33.49 -10.47
CA GLU A 313 21.44 -34.09 -9.23
C GLU A 313 22.64 -34.46 -8.35
N ILE A 314 22.68 -33.91 -7.17
CA ILE A 314 23.75 -34.19 -6.20
C ILE A 314 23.20 -34.65 -4.86
N GLU A 315 23.97 -35.49 -4.16
CA GLU A 315 23.71 -35.87 -2.79
C GLU A 315 24.41 -34.90 -1.83
N THR A 316 23.72 -34.50 -0.77
CA THR A 316 24.23 -33.57 0.25
C THR A 316 23.84 -34.04 1.64
N LEU A 317 24.47 -33.47 2.64
CA LEU A 317 24.19 -33.74 4.05
C LEU A 317 23.58 -32.48 4.68
N ILE A 318 22.52 -32.62 5.45
CA ILE A 318 21.88 -31.53 6.15
C ILE A 318 22.74 -31.09 7.33
N LEU A 319 23.26 -29.87 7.28
CA LEU A 319 24.05 -29.27 8.34
C LEU A 319 23.20 -28.55 9.38
N SER A 320 22.23 -27.78 8.92
CA SER A 320 21.25 -27.09 9.76
C SER A 320 20.01 -26.70 8.97
N VAL A 321 18.88 -26.67 9.65
CA VAL A 321 17.60 -26.14 9.15
C VAL A 321 17.20 -25.00 10.07
N ASP A 322 16.84 -23.86 9.50
CA ASP A 322 16.34 -22.67 10.19
C ASP A 322 15.04 -22.24 9.50
N ALA A 323 13.93 -22.74 10.02
CA ALA A 323 12.61 -22.49 9.45
C ALA A 323 12.18 -21.01 9.59
N GLU A 324 12.61 -20.32 10.65
CA GLU A 324 12.28 -18.92 10.86
C GLU A 324 12.96 -18.00 9.83
N ARG A 325 14.23 -18.31 9.51
CA ARG A 325 15.00 -17.56 8.51
C ARG A 325 14.84 -18.09 7.09
N GLU A 326 14.04 -19.13 6.91
CA GLU A 326 13.82 -19.79 5.61
C GLU A 326 15.16 -20.24 4.98
N ARG A 327 16.04 -20.88 5.75
CA ARG A 327 17.38 -21.30 5.32
C ARG A 327 17.65 -22.76 5.67
N ILE A 328 18.21 -23.48 4.72
CA ILE A 328 18.74 -24.84 4.91
C ILE A 328 20.20 -24.80 4.48
N SER A 329 21.09 -25.14 5.41
CA SER A 329 22.51 -25.29 5.14
C SER A 329 22.83 -26.76 4.84
N LEU A 330 23.43 -26.98 3.70
CA LEU A 330 23.81 -28.28 3.20
C LEU A 330 25.34 -28.38 3.07
N GLY A 331 25.87 -29.60 3.09
CA GLY A 331 27.27 -29.84 2.87
C GLY A 331 27.51 -31.02 1.95
N ILE A 332 28.52 -30.94 1.10
CA ILE A 332 28.95 -32.01 0.21
C ILE A 332 30.16 -32.72 0.83
N LYS A 333 31.13 -31.95 1.29
CA LYS A 333 32.38 -32.53 1.87
C LYS A 333 32.13 -33.45 3.04
N GLN A 334 31.05 -33.24 3.81
CA GLN A 334 30.69 -34.05 4.97
C GLN A 334 30.13 -35.44 4.60
N LEU A 335 29.88 -35.70 3.31
CA LEU A 335 29.54 -37.02 2.80
C LEU A 335 30.76 -37.96 2.81
N GLU A 336 31.95 -37.40 2.68
CA GLU A 336 33.22 -38.07 2.77
C GLU A 336 33.81 -37.85 4.15
N LYS A 337 34.69 -38.75 4.54
CA LYS A 337 35.43 -38.59 5.79
C LYS A 337 36.40 -37.42 5.65
N ASP A 338 36.52 -36.64 6.72
CA ASP A 338 37.54 -35.60 6.81
C ASP A 338 38.95 -36.28 6.82
N PRO A 339 39.77 -36.06 5.77
CA PRO A 339 41.10 -36.67 5.69
C PRO A 339 41.98 -36.29 6.88
N PHE A 340 41.81 -35.10 7.42
CA PHE A 340 42.56 -34.64 8.58
C PHE A 340 42.08 -35.33 9.87
N ALA A 341 40.79 -35.55 10.05
CA ALA A 341 40.25 -36.26 11.20
C ALA A 341 40.67 -37.74 11.18
N ASP A 342 40.60 -38.42 10.02
CA ASP A 342 41.06 -39.79 9.85
C ASP A 342 42.57 -39.93 10.16
N PHE A 343 43.35 -38.91 9.74
CA PHE A 343 44.78 -38.90 10.07
C PHE A 343 45.02 -38.74 11.57
N LEU A 344 44.29 -37.89 12.26
CA LEU A 344 44.39 -37.69 13.71
C LEU A 344 43.93 -38.89 14.51
N GLU A 345 42.92 -39.62 14.03
CA GLU A 345 42.44 -40.86 14.65
C GLU A 345 43.51 -41.98 14.58
N SER A 346 44.25 -42.01 13.46
CA SER A 346 45.33 -42.98 13.22
C SER A 346 46.66 -42.56 13.89
N ASN A 347 46.85 -41.27 14.16
CA ASN A 347 48.12 -40.71 14.67
C ASN A 347 47.85 -39.82 15.88
N SER A 348 48.10 -40.32 17.08
CA SER A 348 47.93 -39.55 18.31
C SER A 348 48.99 -38.46 18.46
N ARG A 349 48.68 -37.45 19.29
CA ARG A 349 49.61 -36.36 19.58
C ARG A 349 50.94 -36.88 20.11
N GLY A 350 52.03 -36.48 19.47
CA GLY A 350 53.40 -36.93 19.79
C GLY A 350 53.89 -38.10 18.94
N SER A 351 53.07 -38.61 18.02
CA SER A 351 53.51 -39.62 17.04
C SER A 351 54.50 -39.02 16.05
N ILE A 352 55.48 -39.83 15.65
CA ILE A 352 56.41 -39.48 14.59
C ILE A 352 55.81 -39.94 13.26
N VAL A 353 55.60 -38.98 12.37
CA VAL A 353 55.04 -39.25 11.05
C VAL A 353 56.01 -38.83 9.96
N LYS A 354 55.92 -39.46 8.80
CA LYS A 354 56.66 -39.06 7.61
C LYS A 354 55.79 -38.12 6.79
N ALA A 355 56.39 -37.07 6.32
CA ALA A 355 55.73 -36.11 5.45
C ALA A 355 56.52 -35.92 4.16
N LYS A 356 55.84 -35.62 3.07
CA LYS A 356 56.42 -35.21 1.81
C LYS A 356 56.43 -33.68 1.74
N VAL A 357 57.57 -33.11 1.39
CA VAL A 357 57.72 -31.65 1.27
C VAL A 357 57.18 -31.23 -0.11
N LEU A 358 56.07 -30.48 -0.11
CA LEU A 358 55.47 -29.97 -1.35
C LEU A 358 56.09 -28.65 -1.78
N GLU A 359 56.23 -27.70 -0.86
CA GLU A 359 56.76 -26.37 -1.11
C GLU A 359 57.58 -25.89 0.06
N VAL A 360 58.63 -25.12 -0.22
CA VAL A 360 59.48 -24.53 0.82
C VAL A 360 59.66 -23.06 0.56
N GLU A 361 59.25 -22.29 1.50
CA GLU A 361 59.48 -20.83 1.57
C GLU A 361 60.61 -20.51 2.56
N GLU A 362 60.95 -19.23 2.70
CA GLU A 362 62.04 -18.79 3.61
C GLU A 362 61.75 -19.09 5.07
N ARG A 363 60.47 -18.95 5.47
CA ARG A 363 60.04 -19.03 6.89
C ARG A 363 59.16 -20.23 7.22
N GLU A 364 58.65 -20.92 6.17
CA GLU A 364 57.73 -22.04 6.35
C GLU A 364 57.86 -23.05 5.20
N ALA A 365 57.38 -24.23 5.44
CA ALA A 365 57.31 -25.30 4.45
C ALA A 365 55.93 -25.95 4.51
N THR A 366 55.33 -26.19 3.35
CA THR A 366 54.10 -26.96 3.21
C THR A 366 54.42 -28.45 3.04
N LEU A 367 53.91 -29.25 3.94
CA LEU A 367 54.12 -30.69 4.00
C LEU A 367 52.81 -31.43 3.76
N GLU A 368 52.86 -32.52 3.03
CA GLU A 368 51.79 -33.50 2.89
C GLU A 368 52.06 -34.67 3.86
N LEU A 369 51.21 -34.86 4.87
CA LEU A 369 51.31 -35.94 5.85
C LEU A 369 50.68 -37.25 5.37
N ALA A 370 49.59 -37.14 4.68
CA ALA A 370 48.85 -38.22 3.99
C ALA A 370 48.17 -37.60 2.77
N ALA A 371 47.53 -38.43 1.95
CA ALA A 371 46.75 -37.95 0.82
C ALA A 371 45.77 -36.86 1.31
N ASP A 372 45.86 -35.68 0.76
CA ASP A 372 45.00 -34.52 1.05
C ASP A 372 45.12 -33.91 2.48
N VAL A 373 46.13 -34.32 3.26
CA VAL A 373 46.44 -33.75 4.58
C VAL A 373 47.65 -32.83 4.50
N LEU A 374 47.41 -31.56 4.34
CA LEU A 374 48.45 -30.53 4.25
C LEU A 374 48.68 -29.86 5.61
N VAL A 375 49.93 -29.62 5.95
CA VAL A 375 50.32 -28.89 7.16
C VAL A 375 51.43 -27.90 6.84
N VAL A 376 51.47 -26.81 7.58
CA VAL A 376 52.54 -25.80 7.49
C VAL A 376 53.52 -26.02 8.64
N LEU A 377 54.78 -26.23 8.30
CA LEU A 377 55.89 -26.33 9.25
C LEU A 377 56.68 -25.02 9.24
N LYS A 378 56.70 -24.33 10.38
CA LYS A 378 57.46 -23.08 10.49
C LYS A 378 58.97 -23.35 10.62
N SER A 379 59.79 -22.42 10.14
CA SER A 379 61.25 -22.51 10.20
C SER A 379 61.77 -22.70 11.62
N SER A 380 61.08 -22.19 12.64
CA SER A 380 61.38 -22.36 14.07
C SER A 380 61.23 -23.82 14.55
N ASP A 381 60.45 -24.63 13.87
CA ASP A 381 60.11 -26.00 14.31
C ASP A 381 60.80 -27.09 13.47
N ILE A 382 61.67 -26.68 12.53
CA ILE A 382 62.40 -27.59 11.65
C ILE A 382 63.56 -28.26 12.39
N SER A 383 64.30 -27.53 13.26
CA SER A 383 65.47 -28.02 13.98
C SER A 383 65.57 -27.40 15.36
N VAL A 384 66.33 -28.04 16.25
CA VAL A 384 66.71 -27.50 17.56
C VAL A 384 67.60 -26.28 17.41
N ASP A 385 68.42 -26.22 16.35
CA ASP A 385 69.23 -25.09 16.00
C ASP A 385 68.38 -24.09 15.19
N ARG A 386 68.68 -22.79 15.40
CA ARG A 386 67.90 -21.74 14.70
C ARG A 386 68.12 -21.80 13.19
N VAL A 387 67.02 -22.02 12.49
CA VAL A 387 66.93 -22.06 11.01
C VAL A 387 66.37 -20.69 10.53
N ASP A 388 67.24 -19.88 9.92
CA ASP A 388 66.81 -18.55 9.39
C ASP A 388 66.17 -18.67 8.00
N ASP A 389 66.42 -19.74 7.24
CA ASP A 389 65.87 -20.00 5.92
C ASP A 389 65.57 -21.50 5.74
N ALA A 390 64.29 -21.87 5.67
CA ALA A 390 63.86 -23.24 5.56
C ALA A 390 64.36 -23.95 4.28
N ARG A 391 64.59 -23.20 3.20
CA ARG A 391 65.09 -23.67 1.88
C ARG A 391 66.53 -24.28 1.96
N LYS A 392 67.27 -23.93 3.01
CA LYS A 392 68.60 -24.47 3.22
C LYS A 392 68.63 -25.86 3.86
N VAL A 393 67.53 -26.23 4.50
CA VAL A 393 67.40 -27.48 5.29
C VAL A 393 66.43 -28.46 4.65
N LEU A 394 65.37 -27.97 4.02
CA LEU A 394 64.37 -28.78 3.37
C LEU A 394 64.41 -28.58 1.85
N SER A 395 64.18 -29.67 1.14
CA SER A 395 64.05 -29.70 -0.34
C SER A 395 62.70 -30.28 -0.72
N GLN A 396 62.17 -29.81 -1.84
CA GLN A 396 60.93 -30.31 -2.37
C GLN A 396 61.06 -31.80 -2.80
N GLY A 397 60.09 -32.66 -2.42
CA GLY A 397 60.00 -34.06 -2.79
C GLY A 397 60.16 -35.04 -1.62
#